data_d53a407b0a8e989cdbe159bf1becc2fa
#
_entry.id   d53a407b0a8e989cdbe159bf1becc2fa
#
_cell.length_a   1.000
_cell.length_b   1.000
_cell.length_c   1.000
_cell.angle_alpha   90.00
_cell.angle_beta   90.00
_cell.angle_gamma   90.00
#
_symmetry.space_group_name_H-M   'P 1'
#
loop_
_entity.id
_entity.type
_entity.pdbx_description
1 polymer ?
#
loop_
_entity_poly.entity_id
_entity_poly.type
_entity_poly.pdbx_seq_one_letter_code
_entity_poly.pdbx_strand_id
1 'polypeptide(L)'
;GAGVAWKLVQGVLQKHRPASFPEGKEKWYLDLVGIGTLSDMVPLVGENRMLAQFGLKVMRRGRRPGLAALLKLLRIQPRPLTEDDIGFMVSPRINAASRMDSPEAAARLLATENAQEAGELAFALNKINDERKTLVANTVKEVNKRLLLGGLEGPVIVMGSPSWRPGILGLVANSLVEAHHKPTFLWGREGGELRIVACLRVTR
;
A
#
# COMPACT_ATOMS: atom_id res chain seq x y z
N GLY A 1 -7.96 10.86 3.73
CA GLY A 1 -6.58 10.75 3.76
C GLY A 1 -5.75 11.88 3.19
N ALA A 2 -4.79 11.54 2.30
CA ALA A 2 -3.73 12.45 1.86
C ALA A 2 -4.24 13.75 1.19
N GLY A 3 -5.32 13.69 0.41
CA GLY A 3 -5.91 14.88 -0.20
C GLY A 3 -6.45 15.88 0.82
N VAL A 4 -7.10 15.40 1.89
CA VAL A 4 -7.61 16.26 2.97
C VAL A 4 -6.44 16.90 3.73
N ALA A 5 -5.38 16.13 4.03
CA ALA A 5 -4.18 16.67 4.67
C ALA A 5 -3.54 17.78 3.83
N TRP A 6 -3.46 17.61 2.51
CA TRP A 6 -2.94 18.64 1.61
C TRP A 6 -3.83 19.88 1.57
N LYS A 7 -5.16 19.75 1.57
CA LYS A 7 -6.09 20.88 1.69
C LYS A 7 -5.91 21.64 3.01
N LEU A 8 -5.71 20.91 4.10
CA LEU A 8 -5.42 21.54 5.39
C LEU A 8 -4.12 22.36 5.32
N VAL A 9 -3.06 21.80 4.74
CA VAL A 9 -1.79 22.51 4.52
C VAL A 9 -2.01 23.78 3.70
N GLN A 10 -2.79 23.73 2.62
CA GLN A 10 -3.13 24.92 1.83
C GLN A 10 -3.84 25.98 2.68
N GLY A 11 -4.84 25.58 3.47
CA GLY A 11 -5.56 26.50 4.35
C GLY A 11 -4.67 27.15 5.43
N VAL A 12 -3.75 26.38 6.01
CA VAL A 12 -2.75 26.92 6.95
C VAL A 12 -1.83 27.92 6.26
N LEU A 13 -1.30 27.58 5.08
CA LEU A 13 -0.39 28.44 4.31
C LEU A 13 -1.07 29.73 3.80
N GLN A 14 -2.36 29.72 3.56
CA GLN A 14 -3.12 30.93 3.23
C GLN A 14 -3.20 31.91 4.41
N LYS A 15 -3.33 31.39 5.64
CA LYS A 15 -3.41 32.21 6.85
C LYS A 15 -2.04 32.55 7.43
N HIS A 16 -1.10 31.65 7.34
CA HIS A 16 0.20 31.77 7.97
C HIS A 16 1.28 31.06 7.16
N ARG A 17 1.91 31.78 6.24
CA ARG A 17 3.00 31.26 5.41
C ARG A 17 4.35 31.65 6.00
N PRO A 18 5.18 30.72 6.45
CA PRO A 18 6.54 31.02 6.88
C PRO A 18 7.38 31.56 5.72
N ALA A 19 8.29 32.50 6.01
CA ALA A 19 9.20 33.07 5.00
C ALA A 19 10.08 32.01 4.32
N SER A 20 10.41 30.93 5.05
CA SER A 20 11.18 29.76 4.54
C SER A 20 10.37 28.83 3.60
N PHE A 21 9.06 29.09 3.44
CA PHE A 21 8.19 28.27 2.62
C PHE A 21 7.61 29.08 1.46
N PRO A 22 8.30 29.23 0.31
CA PRO A 22 7.87 30.05 -0.80
C PRO A 22 6.55 29.57 -1.40
N GLU A 23 5.82 30.51 -2.02
CA GLU A 23 4.56 30.21 -2.68
C GLU A 23 4.73 29.17 -3.79
N GLY A 24 3.78 28.23 -3.85
CA GLY A 24 3.81 27.12 -4.80
C GLY A 24 4.65 25.92 -4.39
N LYS A 25 5.46 26.02 -3.30
CA LYS A 25 6.23 24.89 -2.78
C LYS A 25 5.33 23.73 -2.37
N GLU A 26 4.13 24.02 -1.86
CA GLU A 26 3.12 23.01 -1.48
C GLU A 26 2.71 22.12 -2.66
N LYS A 27 2.78 22.60 -3.89
CA LYS A 27 2.41 21.84 -5.10
C LYS A 27 3.34 20.65 -5.36
N TRP A 28 4.57 20.68 -4.85
CA TRP A 28 5.49 19.57 -4.98
C TRP A 28 5.08 18.35 -4.13
N TYR A 29 4.30 18.54 -3.05
CA TYR A 29 3.75 17.45 -2.25
C TYR A 29 2.57 16.75 -2.92
N LEU A 30 2.13 17.18 -4.10
CA LEU A 30 1.15 16.46 -4.89
C LEU A 30 1.64 15.07 -5.33
N ASP A 31 2.95 14.83 -5.33
CA ASP A 31 3.50 13.48 -5.52
C ASP A 31 2.99 12.51 -4.43
N LEU A 32 3.07 12.91 -3.15
CA LEU A 32 2.57 12.12 -2.02
C LEU A 32 1.05 11.98 -2.03
N VAL A 33 0.35 13.06 -2.39
CA VAL A 33 -1.11 13.05 -2.52
C VAL A 33 -1.54 12.10 -3.62
N GLY A 34 -0.85 12.14 -4.78
CA GLY A 34 -1.09 11.23 -5.90
C GLY A 34 -0.86 9.77 -5.53
N ILE A 35 0.24 9.46 -4.80
CA ILE A 35 0.49 8.12 -4.29
C ILE A 35 -0.68 7.68 -3.39
N GLY A 36 -1.09 8.47 -2.40
CA GLY A 36 -2.18 8.11 -1.50
C GLY A 36 -3.51 7.92 -2.24
N THR A 37 -3.86 8.83 -3.16
CA THR A 37 -5.09 8.76 -3.94
C THR A 37 -5.16 7.50 -4.81
N LEU A 38 -4.07 7.18 -5.50
CA LEU A 38 -3.99 6.01 -6.38
C LEU A 38 -3.87 4.70 -5.61
N SER A 39 -3.16 4.71 -4.47
CA SER A 39 -3.00 3.51 -3.61
C SER A 39 -4.31 3.05 -2.99
N ASP A 40 -5.18 3.98 -2.62
CA ASP A 40 -6.49 3.69 -2.03
C ASP A 40 -7.54 3.32 -3.10
N MET A 41 -7.18 3.36 -4.38
CA MET A 41 -8.04 3.04 -5.52
C MET A 41 -9.40 3.76 -5.48
N VAL A 42 -9.40 5.01 -5.01
CA VAL A 42 -10.63 5.83 -4.95
C VAL A 42 -11.13 6.15 -6.36
N PRO A 43 -12.45 6.36 -6.55
CA PRO A 43 -12.97 6.78 -7.84
C PRO A 43 -12.29 8.06 -8.35
N LEU A 44 -11.69 8.00 -9.54
CA LEU A 44 -10.97 9.12 -10.16
C LEU A 44 -11.94 10.09 -10.84
N VAL A 45 -12.81 10.70 -10.03
CA VAL A 45 -13.79 11.73 -10.45
C VAL A 45 -13.49 13.03 -9.72
N GLY A 46 -13.88 14.16 -10.29
CA GLY A 46 -13.74 15.49 -9.68
C GLY A 46 -12.30 15.78 -9.19
N GLU A 47 -12.15 16.16 -7.92
CA GLU A 47 -10.85 16.47 -7.32
C GLU A 47 -9.89 15.28 -7.30
N ASN A 48 -10.36 14.06 -7.04
CA ASN A 48 -9.50 12.88 -7.01
C ASN A 48 -8.78 12.70 -8.35
N ARG A 49 -9.48 12.91 -9.46
CA ARG A 49 -8.88 12.86 -10.80
C ARG A 49 -7.79 13.91 -10.97
N MET A 50 -8.05 15.15 -10.50
CA MET A 50 -7.06 16.23 -10.56
C MET A 50 -5.84 15.92 -9.69
N LEU A 51 -6.05 15.47 -8.45
CA LEU A 51 -4.98 15.13 -7.52
C LEU A 51 -4.10 13.98 -8.07
N ALA A 52 -4.71 12.95 -8.65
CA ALA A 52 -3.98 11.86 -9.29
C ALA A 52 -3.19 12.35 -10.51
N GLN A 53 -3.81 13.12 -11.41
CA GLN A 53 -3.17 13.62 -12.62
C GLN A 53 -1.99 14.55 -12.31
N PHE A 54 -2.17 15.52 -11.42
CA PHE A 54 -1.09 16.43 -11.03
C PHE A 54 -0.04 15.74 -10.18
N GLY A 55 -0.44 14.77 -9.33
CA GLY A 55 0.48 13.91 -8.60
C GLY A 55 1.42 13.17 -9.54
N LEU A 56 0.90 12.49 -10.56
CA LEU A 56 1.72 11.82 -11.59
C LEU A 56 2.65 12.80 -12.33
N LYS A 57 2.18 14.01 -12.65
CA LYS A 57 3.03 15.04 -13.27
C LYS A 57 4.21 15.44 -12.37
N VAL A 58 3.97 15.58 -11.06
CA VAL A 58 5.03 15.92 -10.09
C VAL A 58 5.99 14.74 -9.91
N MET A 59 5.48 13.51 -9.77
CA MET A 59 6.30 12.30 -9.64
C MET A 59 7.25 12.13 -10.83
N ARG A 60 6.78 12.39 -12.05
CA ARG A 60 7.59 12.33 -13.28
C ARG A 60 8.75 13.33 -13.30
N ARG A 61 8.75 14.38 -12.46
CA ARG A 61 9.87 15.32 -12.31
C ARG A 61 11.04 14.74 -11.51
N GLY A 62 10.85 13.59 -10.85
CA GLY A 62 11.91 12.84 -10.18
C GLY A 62 12.59 13.55 -9.01
N ARG A 63 11.94 14.53 -8.39
CA ARG A 63 12.54 15.34 -7.31
C ARG A 63 12.71 14.62 -6.00
N ARG A 64 11.92 13.57 -5.75
CA ARG A 64 11.96 12.81 -4.50
C ARG A 64 12.92 11.62 -4.66
N PRO A 65 14.10 11.64 -4.00
CA PRO A 65 15.11 10.58 -4.18
C PRO A 65 14.57 9.19 -3.89
N GLY A 66 13.77 9.04 -2.82
CA GLY A 66 13.20 7.74 -2.44
C GLY A 66 12.25 7.16 -3.49
N LEU A 67 11.37 7.99 -4.06
CA LEU A 67 10.49 7.55 -5.14
C LEU A 67 11.29 7.23 -6.40
N ALA A 68 12.26 8.06 -6.76
CA ALA A 68 13.12 7.83 -7.92
C ALA A 68 13.91 6.52 -7.78
N ALA A 69 14.47 6.23 -6.60
CA ALA A 69 15.17 4.98 -6.32
C ALA A 69 14.24 3.76 -6.45
N LEU A 70 13.01 3.86 -5.93
CA LEU A 70 12.01 2.79 -6.03
C LEU A 70 11.59 2.55 -7.49
N LEU A 71 11.31 3.60 -8.26
CA LEU A 71 10.94 3.48 -9.68
C LEU A 71 12.07 2.88 -10.52
N LYS A 72 13.33 3.24 -10.23
CA LYS A 72 14.52 2.66 -10.87
C LYS A 72 14.64 1.17 -10.55
N LEU A 73 14.49 0.79 -9.28
CA LEU A 73 14.52 -0.62 -8.85
C LEU A 73 13.45 -1.45 -9.55
N LEU A 74 12.26 -0.88 -9.74
CA LEU A 74 11.12 -1.51 -10.39
C LEU A 74 11.20 -1.49 -11.93
N ARG A 75 12.24 -0.90 -12.50
CA ARG A 75 12.45 -0.77 -13.95
C ARG A 75 11.30 -0.11 -14.70
N ILE A 76 10.62 0.85 -14.04
CA ILE A 76 9.50 1.57 -14.66
C ILE A 76 9.98 2.60 -15.69
N GLN A 77 11.17 3.15 -15.51
CA GLN A 77 11.79 4.06 -16.49
C GLN A 77 12.45 3.28 -17.63
N PRO A 78 12.53 3.84 -18.87
CA PRO A 78 12.30 5.25 -19.23
C PRO A 78 10.88 5.66 -19.64
N ARG A 79 9.89 4.74 -19.63
CA ARG A 79 8.52 5.10 -20.02
C ARG A 79 7.82 6.03 -19.02
N PRO A 80 6.79 6.77 -19.45
CA PRO A 80 5.99 7.60 -18.54
C PRO A 80 5.33 6.78 -17.44
N LEU A 81 5.40 7.27 -16.19
CA LEU A 81 4.74 6.69 -15.03
C LEU A 81 3.21 6.78 -15.19
N THR A 82 2.51 5.68 -14.91
CA THR A 82 1.06 5.57 -14.98
C THR A 82 0.43 5.37 -13.59
N GLU A 83 -0.90 5.46 -13.52
CA GLU A 83 -1.67 5.12 -12.32
C GLU A 83 -1.48 3.67 -11.90
N ASP A 84 -1.42 2.74 -12.86
CA ASP A 84 -1.21 1.32 -12.60
C ASP A 84 0.16 1.04 -11.97
N ASP A 85 1.19 1.78 -12.37
CA ASP A 85 2.52 1.66 -11.76
C ASP A 85 2.46 2.03 -10.27
N ILE A 86 1.71 3.07 -9.92
CA ILE A 86 1.52 3.45 -8.54
C ILE A 86 0.69 2.40 -7.82
N GLY A 87 -0.48 2.04 -8.33
CA GLY A 87 -1.41 1.13 -7.67
C GLY A 87 -0.85 -0.29 -7.49
N PHE A 88 -0.18 -0.83 -8.51
CA PHE A 88 0.22 -2.24 -8.53
C PHE A 88 1.72 -2.47 -8.32
N MET A 89 2.56 -1.46 -8.49
CA MET A 89 4.02 -1.64 -8.31
C MET A 89 4.56 -0.85 -7.13
N VAL A 90 4.26 0.43 -6.98
CA VAL A 90 4.79 1.28 -5.90
C VAL A 90 4.05 1.02 -4.59
N SER A 91 2.71 1.14 -4.59
CA SER A 91 1.87 1.01 -3.39
C SER A 91 2.04 -0.31 -2.64
N PRO A 92 2.15 -1.47 -3.31
CA PRO A 92 2.36 -2.73 -2.59
C PRO A 92 3.65 -2.77 -1.76
N ARG A 93 4.71 -2.05 -2.15
CA ARG A 93 5.97 -1.98 -1.39
C ARG A 93 5.82 -1.09 -0.17
N ILE A 94 5.17 0.06 -0.33
CA ILE A 94 4.86 0.97 0.78
C ILE A 94 3.94 0.28 1.79
N ASN A 95 2.87 -0.35 1.32
CA ASN A 95 1.91 -1.04 2.17
C ASN A 95 2.48 -2.30 2.83
N ALA A 96 3.45 -2.98 2.19
CA ALA A 96 4.11 -4.14 2.78
C ALA A 96 4.86 -3.77 4.07
N ALA A 97 5.47 -2.59 4.14
CA ALA A 97 6.15 -2.12 5.33
C ALA A 97 5.23 -2.11 6.56
N SER A 98 4.04 -1.53 6.44
CA SER A 98 3.05 -1.49 7.52
C SER A 98 2.52 -2.89 7.90
N ARG A 99 2.35 -3.79 6.91
CA ARG A 99 1.87 -5.17 7.14
C ARG A 99 2.92 -6.08 7.77
N MET A 100 4.20 -5.72 7.69
CA MET A 100 5.36 -6.49 8.13
C MET A 100 6.12 -5.80 9.28
N ASP A 101 5.44 -4.91 10.02
CA ASP A 101 5.91 -4.22 11.23
C ASP A 101 7.09 -3.26 11.01
N SER A 102 7.17 -2.63 9.84
CA SER A 102 8.23 -1.66 9.49
C SER A 102 7.68 -0.40 8.80
N PRO A 103 6.60 0.25 9.31
CA PRO A 103 5.98 1.41 8.64
C PRO A 103 6.93 2.60 8.52
N GLU A 104 7.89 2.73 9.44
CA GLU A 104 8.89 3.81 9.46
C GLU A 104 9.79 3.78 8.22
N ALA A 105 10.12 2.60 7.70
CA ALA A 105 10.96 2.45 6.51
C ALA A 105 10.30 3.09 5.28
N ALA A 106 8.99 2.94 5.12
CA ALA A 106 8.23 3.56 4.03
C ALA A 106 8.15 5.08 4.19
N ALA A 107 7.91 5.57 5.42
CA ALA A 107 7.89 6.99 5.71
C ALA A 107 9.28 7.64 5.44
N ARG A 108 10.36 7.00 5.90
CA ARG A 108 11.74 7.45 5.64
C ARG A 108 12.06 7.46 4.16
N LEU A 109 11.70 6.43 3.40
CA LEU A 109 11.89 6.41 1.94
C LEU A 109 11.24 7.63 1.28
N LEU A 110 10.01 7.96 1.65
CA LEU A 110 9.29 9.09 1.08
C LEU A 110 9.78 10.46 1.58
N ALA A 111 10.51 10.52 2.69
CA ALA A 111 10.98 11.75 3.31
C ALA A 111 12.45 12.06 3.04
N THR A 112 13.29 11.05 2.81
CA THR A 112 14.74 11.25 2.66
C THR A 112 15.11 12.11 1.46
N GLU A 113 16.10 12.98 1.65
CA GLU A 113 16.76 13.75 0.59
C GLU A 113 18.12 13.13 0.18
N ASN A 114 18.57 12.09 0.90
CA ASN A 114 19.82 11.39 0.63
C ASN A 114 19.59 10.27 -0.40
N ALA A 115 20.29 10.33 -1.52
CA ALA A 115 20.15 9.36 -2.61
C ALA A 115 20.66 7.96 -2.26
N GLN A 116 21.70 7.85 -1.42
CA GLN A 116 22.21 6.55 -0.98
C GLN A 116 21.21 5.88 -0.04
N GLU A 117 20.74 6.58 1.00
CA GLU A 117 19.71 6.09 1.92
C GLU A 117 18.44 5.70 1.16
N ALA A 118 18.05 6.50 0.16
CA ALA A 118 16.92 6.19 -0.71
C ALA A 118 17.07 4.84 -1.42
N GLY A 119 18.26 4.53 -1.93
CA GLY A 119 18.56 3.25 -2.56
C GLY A 119 18.45 2.07 -1.60
N GLU A 120 19.03 2.20 -0.41
CA GLU A 120 19.00 1.18 0.64
C GLU A 120 17.56 0.90 1.11
N LEU A 121 16.78 1.96 1.37
CA LEU A 121 15.38 1.84 1.78
C LEU A 121 14.49 1.25 0.68
N ALA A 122 14.69 1.64 -0.59
CA ALA A 122 13.95 1.06 -1.71
C ALA A 122 14.20 -0.44 -1.84
N PHE A 123 15.46 -0.87 -1.69
CA PHE A 123 15.82 -2.29 -1.71
C PHE A 123 15.19 -3.04 -0.54
N ALA A 124 15.27 -2.50 0.68
CA ALA A 124 14.68 -3.09 1.87
C ALA A 124 13.16 -3.27 1.72
N LEU A 125 12.45 -2.23 1.25
CA LEU A 125 11.00 -2.31 1.02
C LEU A 125 10.62 -3.32 -0.06
N ASN A 126 11.42 -3.45 -1.11
CA ASN A 126 11.17 -4.48 -2.11
C ASN A 126 11.33 -5.88 -1.51
N LYS A 127 12.36 -6.12 -0.71
CA LYS A 127 12.57 -7.39 0.01
C LYS A 127 11.40 -7.71 0.93
N ILE A 128 10.97 -6.75 1.76
CA ILE A 128 9.78 -6.89 2.64
C ILE A 128 8.53 -7.26 1.84
N ASN A 129 8.33 -6.62 0.68
CA ASN A 129 7.19 -6.94 -0.18
C ASN A 129 7.26 -8.37 -0.76
N ASP A 130 8.44 -8.86 -1.12
CA ASP A 130 8.60 -10.21 -1.66
C ASP A 130 8.42 -11.27 -0.54
N GLU A 131 8.90 -11.00 0.67
CA GLU A 131 8.61 -11.81 1.86
C GLU A 131 7.10 -11.87 2.14
N ARG A 132 6.41 -10.71 2.10
CA ARG A 132 4.95 -10.66 2.25
C ARG A 132 4.25 -11.53 1.20
N LYS A 133 4.62 -11.44 -0.08
CA LYS A 133 4.03 -12.26 -1.14
C LYS A 133 4.20 -13.75 -0.86
N THR A 134 5.40 -14.16 -0.44
CA THR A 134 5.71 -15.56 -0.10
C THR A 134 4.84 -16.03 1.06
N LEU A 135 4.72 -15.24 2.12
CA LEU A 135 3.88 -15.56 3.27
C LEU A 135 2.40 -15.71 2.87
N VAL A 136 1.88 -14.78 2.08
CA VAL A 136 0.50 -14.87 1.58
C VAL A 136 0.30 -16.14 0.76
N ALA A 137 1.18 -16.41 -0.19
CA ALA A 137 1.07 -17.60 -1.05
C ALA A 137 1.12 -18.91 -0.25
N ASN A 138 2.01 -18.99 0.74
CA ASN A 138 2.13 -20.17 1.60
C ASN A 138 0.89 -20.35 2.48
N THR A 139 0.38 -19.26 3.05
CA THR A 139 -0.85 -19.31 3.88
C THR A 139 -2.06 -19.72 3.04
N VAL A 140 -2.22 -19.18 1.82
CA VAL A 140 -3.29 -19.59 0.89
C VAL A 140 -3.20 -21.08 0.55
N LYS A 141 -1.99 -21.59 0.27
CA LYS A 141 -1.77 -23.04 0.02
C LYS A 141 -2.16 -23.89 1.23
N GLU A 142 -1.76 -23.46 2.43
CA GLU A 142 -2.10 -24.15 3.67
C GLU A 142 -3.61 -24.20 3.90
N VAL A 143 -4.29 -23.07 3.74
CA VAL A 143 -5.75 -22.99 3.89
C VAL A 143 -6.43 -23.91 2.87
N ASN A 144 -6.06 -23.82 1.60
CA ASN A 144 -6.64 -24.67 0.55
C ASN A 144 -6.44 -26.17 0.84
N LYS A 145 -5.25 -26.56 1.33
CA LYS A 145 -5.00 -27.94 1.76
C LYS A 145 -5.94 -28.38 2.88
N ARG A 146 -6.16 -27.53 3.89
CA ARG A 146 -7.06 -27.82 5.01
C ARG A 146 -8.53 -27.90 4.54
N LEU A 147 -8.94 -27.04 3.61
CA LEU A 147 -10.28 -27.06 3.02
C LEU A 147 -10.54 -28.37 2.24
N LEU A 148 -9.54 -28.88 1.52
CA LEU A 148 -9.64 -30.16 0.82
C LEU A 148 -9.79 -31.36 1.77
N LEU A 149 -9.15 -31.32 2.95
CA LEU A 149 -9.19 -32.39 3.93
C LEU A 149 -10.46 -32.35 4.79
N GLY A 150 -10.99 -31.15 5.10
CA GLY A 150 -12.15 -30.95 5.98
C GLY A 150 -13.49 -30.78 5.26
N GLY A 151 -13.48 -30.74 3.92
CA GLY A 151 -14.67 -30.40 3.12
C GLY A 151 -14.96 -28.88 3.10
N LEU A 152 -15.45 -28.38 1.96
CA LEU A 152 -15.98 -27.03 1.79
C LEU A 152 -17.47 -26.96 2.22
N GLU A 153 -17.83 -27.75 3.24
CA GLU A 153 -19.19 -27.79 3.74
C GLU A 153 -19.53 -26.48 4.46
N GLY A 154 -20.67 -25.89 4.09
CA GLY A 154 -21.15 -24.64 4.70
C GLY A 154 -21.00 -23.38 3.86
N PRO A 155 -21.75 -22.33 4.21
CA PRO A 155 -21.82 -21.08 3.45
C PRO A 155 -20.66 -20.12 3.73
N VAL A 156 -19.81 -20.41 4.73
CA VAL A 156 -18.77 -19.51 5.24
C VAL A 156 -17.48 -20.29 5.47
N ILE A 157 -16.33 -19.68 5.17
CA ILE A 157 -15.01 -20.20 5.53
C ILE A 157 -14.57 -19.55 6.84
N VAL A 158 -14.35 -20.36 7.90
CA VAL A 158 -13.79 -19.91 9.17
C VAL A 158 -12.56 -20.73 9.49
N MET A 159 -11.40 -20.10 9.54
CA MET A 159 -10.14 -20.83 9.75
C MET A 159 -9.09 -19.94 10.41
N GLY A 160 -8.12 -20.56 11.08
CA GLY A 160 -7.01 -19.80 11.63
C GLY A 160 -5.89 -20.66 12.17
N SER A 161 -4.82 -19.97 12.54
CA SER A 161 -3.65 -20.57 13.18
C SER A 161 -2.96 -19.53 14.06
N PRO A 162 -2.44 -19.90 15.22
CA PRO A 162 -1.57 -19.03 16.02
C PRO A 162 -0.31 -18.58 15.29
N SER A 163 0.12 -19.33 14.27
CA SER A 163 1.32 -19.03 13.47
C SER A 163 1.07 -18.03 12.34
N TRP A 164 -0.17 -17.72 12.03
CA TRP A 164 -0.48 -16.78 10.94
C TRP A 164 -0.37 -15.34 11.40
N ARG A 165 0.32 -14.54 10.59
CA ARG A 165 0.50 -13.10 10.85
C ARG A 165 -0.77 -12.33 10.51
N PRO A 166 -1.37 -11.59 11.46
CA PRO A 166 -2.59 -10.81 11.22
C PRO A 166 -2.48 -9.81 10.07
N GLY A 167 -1.34 -9.15 9.91
CA GLY A 167 -1.11 -8.14 8.88
C GLY A 167 -1.28 -8.62 7.43
N ILE A 168 -1.20 -9.94 7.17
CA ILE A 168 -1.41 -10.51 5.84
C ILE A 168 -2.76 -11.19 5.65
N LEU A 169 -3.51 -11.46 6.73
CA LEU A 169 -4.73 -12.27 6.66
C LEU A 169 -5.82 -11.66 5.77
N GLY A 170 -5.89 -10.33 5.68
CA GLY A 170 -6.81 -9.67 4.75
C GLY A 170 -6.54 -9.99 3.29
N LEU A 171 -5.27 -10.14 2.90
CA LEU A 171 -4.88 -10.53 1.54
C LEU A 171 -5.21 -12.00 1.29
N VAL A 172 -4.97 -12.87 2.27
CA VAL A 172 -5.32 -14.29 2.20
C VAL A 172 -6.83 -14.46 2.08
N ALA A 173 -7.61 -13.80 2.95
CA ALA A 173 -9.06 -13.86 2.95
C ALA A 173 -9.65 -13.38 1.61
N ASN A 174 -9.11 -12.29 1.04
CA ASN A 174 -9.54 -11.81 -0.28
C ASN A 174 -9.31 -12.87 -1.37
N SER A 175 -8.12 -13.50 -1.41
CA SER A 175 -7.83 -14.56 -2.38
C SER A 175 -8.76 -15.77 -2.24
N LEU A 176 -9.15 -16.13 -1.02
CA LEU A 176 -10.09 -17.23 -0.77
C LEU A 176 -11.53 -16.87 -1.18
N VAL A 177 -11.96 -15.63 -0.89
CA VAL A 177 -13.27 -15.13 -1.36
C VAL A 177 -13.36 -15.12 -2.89
N GLU A 178 -12.30 -14.70 -3.56
CA GLU A 178 -12.23 -14.72 -5.03
C GLU A 178 -12.26 -16.13 -5.59
N ALA A 179 -11.59 -17.09 -4.95
CA ALA A 179 -11.53 -18.47 -5.43
C ALA A 179 -12.78 -19.30 -5.10
N HIS A 180 -13.39 -19.08 -3.94
CA HIS A 180 -14.47 -19.95 -3.44
C HIS A 180 -15.84 -19.27 -3.39
N HIS A 181 -15.91 -17.96 -3.63
CA HIS A 181 -17.15 -17.15 -3.58
C HIS A 181 -17.91 -17.27 -2.25
N LYS A 182 -17.17 -17.46 -1.16
CA LYS A 182 -17.71 -17.59 0.20
C LYS A 182 -17.14 -16.52 1.13
N PRO A 183 -17.97 -15.92 2.02
CA PRO A 183 -17.46 -15.06 3.08
C PRO A 183 -16.36 -15.79 3.86
N THR A 184 -15.27 -15.11 4.16
CA THR A 184 -14.10 -15.74 4.78
C THR A 184 -13.67 -14.98 6.02
N PHE A 185 -13.55 -15.70 7.13
CA PHE A 185 -13.06 -15.22 8.42
C PHE A 185 -11.77 -15.96 8.76
N LEU A 186 -10.68 -15.21 8.85
CA LEU A 186 -9.38 -15.77 9.23
C LEU A 186 -8.94 -15.15 10.55
N TRP A 187 -8.27 -15.97 11.38
CA TRP A 187 -7.65 -15.47 12.59
C TRP A 187 -6.19 -15.90 12.73
N GLY A 188 -5.41 -15.07 13.41
CA GLY A 188 -4.03 -15.30 13.76
C GLY A 188 -3.70 -14.68 15.10
N ARG A 189 -2.46 -14.79 15.58
CA ARG A 189 -2.00 -14.15 16.82
C ARG A 189 -0.82 -13.22 16.56
N GLU A 190 -0.79 -12.15 17.34
CA GLU A 190 0.28 -11.18 17.36
C GLU A 190 0.48 -10.71 18.79
N GLY A 191 1.72 -10.81 19.32
CA GLY A 191 2.02 -10.44 20.70
C GLY A 191 1.16 -11.18 21.75
N GLY A 192 0.67 -12.40 21.45
CA GLY A 192 -0.25 -13.14 22.32
C GLY A 192 -1.73 -12.82 22.13
N GLU A 193 -2.08 -11.72 21.46
CA GLU A 193 -3.47 -11.32 21.19
C GLU A 193 -4.03 -12.02 19.95
N LEU A 194 -5.31 -12.40 20.05
CA LEU A 194 -6.08 -12.92 18.92
C LEU A 194 -6.52 -11.76 18.02
N ARG A 195 -6.20 -11.84 16.74
CA ARG A 195 -6.68 -10.90 15.72
C ARG A 195 -7.52 -11.66 14.69
N ILE A 196 -8.72 -11.17 14.44
CA ILE A 196 -9.64 -11.74 13.43
C ILE A 196 -9.76 -10.75 12.28
N VAL A 197 -9.64 -11.25 11.06
CA VAL A 197 -9.87 -10.50 9.84
C VAL A 197 -10.96 -11.17 9.04
N ALA A 198 -11.95 -10.39 8.63
CA ALA A 198 -13.06 -10.85 7.81
C ALA A 198 -13.00 -10.21 6.41
N CYS A 199 -13.27 -10.99 5.38
CA CYS A 199 -13.53 -10.50 4.04
C CYS A 199 -14.95 -10.98 3.62
N LEU A 200 -15.84 -10.00 3.45
CA LEU A 200 -17.28 -10.26 3.20
C LEU A 200 -17.68 -9.92 1.76
N ARG A 201 -16.73 -9.88 0.83
CA ARG A 201 -17.04 -9.50 -0.55
C ARG A 201 -18.01 -10.52 -1.17
N VAL A 202 -19.29 -10.21 -1.08
CA VAL A 202 -20.32 -10.86 -1.90
C VAL A 202 -20.19 -10.24 -3.29
N THR A 203 -19.57 -10.94 -4.24
CA THR A 203 -19.66 -10.58 -5.65
C THR A 203 -21.10 -10.83 -6.07
N ARG A 204 -21.77 -9.78 -6.53
CA ARG A 204 -23.03 -9.90 -7.27
C ARG A 204 -22.80 -10.60 -8.60
#